data_ba06bdce4348305125e9e8bfa7726c59
#
_entry.id   ba06bdce4348305125e9e8bfa7726c59
#
_cell.length_a   1.000
_cell.length_b   1.000
_cell.length_c   1.000
_cell.angle_alpha   90.00
_cell.angle_beta   90.00
_cell.angle_gamma   90.00
#
_symmetry.space_group_name_H-M   'P 1'
#
loop_
_entity.id
_entity.type
_entity.pdbx_description
1 polymer ?
#
loop_
_entity_poly.entity_id
_entity_poly.type
_entity_poly.pdbx_seq_one_letter_code
_entity_poly.pdbx_strand_id
1 'polypeptide(L)'
;MRAFPVALRGGPIHVRDWGEAGSPPLLYWDGLGGCGLHANELAPVLVQEYGLRVISPDPPGHGESAALPADSHRPSALAEVAADLLTELGVGRAVFVGFSWGARVGCSFAARFPERTAGLALIDGGYVEPADVGADLTADLTTCVAEAREEIEEDSFPSWDAYLAFERESLKRWTPAVEAAHRAAMREAEGRVVPILEPETLGAIKYGGRREPATDTYPLVAASGVPVLLLTAPEPDVPGAAERGVGRFRAALPEARVESVPDGIHDLVSYAPARVADLIGEFFADSAAGQPPP
;
A
#
# COMPACT_ATOMS: atom_id res chain seq x y z
N MET A 1 -7.21 9.67 -16.39
CA MET A 1 -7.38 9.63 -14.93
C MET A 1 -8.47 10.61 -14.50
N ARG A 2 -9.33 10.22 -13.60
CA ARG A 2 -10.30 11.08 -12.89
C ARG A 2 -9.84 11.15 -11.43
N ALA A 3 -10.08 12.28 -10.76
CA ALA A 3 -9.76 12.45 -9.35
C ALA A 3 -10.97 13.08 -8.65
N PHE A 4 -11.42 12.49 -7.55
CA PHE A 4 -12.64 12.93 -6.86
C PHE A 4 -12.70 12.37 -5.43
N PRO A 5 -13.37 13.06 -4.50
CA PRO A 5 -13.65 12.52 -3.18
C PRO A 5 -14.83 11.56 -3.20
N VAL A 6 -14.76 10.49 -2.42
CA VAL A 6 -15.84 9.55 -2.10
C VAL A 6 -16.21 9.74 -0.64
N ALA A 7 -17.48 10.04 -0.37
CA ALA A 7 -17.96 10.23 0.99
C ALA A 7 -18.13 8.86 1.69
N LEU A 8 -17.33 8.60 2.71
CA LEU A 8 -17.47 7.43 3.59
C LEU A 8 -17.88 7.87 5.01
N ARG A 9 -18.29 6.90 5.81
CA ARG A 9 -18.76 7.14 7.18
C ARG A 9 -17.76 7.88 8.06
N GLY A 10 -16.45 7.67 7.85
CA GLY A 10 -15.37 8.29 8.63
C GLY A 10 -14.89 9.64 8.09
N GLY A 11 -15.34 10.04 6.90
CA GLY A 11 -14.88 11.22 6.20
C GLY A 11 -14.63 10.94 4.71
N PRO A 12 -14.38 11.97 3.89
CA PRO A 12 -14.11 11.78 2.48
C PRO A 12 -12.76 11.11 2.25
N ILE A 13 -12.75 10.14 1.34
CA ILE A 13 -11.54 9.51 0.79
C ILE A 13 -11.34 10.02 -0.62
N HIS A 14 -10.21 10.63 -0.89
CA HIS A 14 -9.86 11.09 -2.23
C HIS A 14 -9.37 9.91 -3.07
N VAL A 15 -9.87 9.80 -4.29
CA VAL A 15 -9.64 8.65 -5.18
C VAL A 15 -9.14 9.12 -6.53
N ARG A 16 -8.16 8.42 -7.06
CA ARG A 16 -7.75 8.51 -8.47
C ARG A 16 -8.18 7.24 -9.18
N ASP A 17 -8.78 7.38 -10.36
CA ASP A 17 -9.43 6.31 -11.10
C ASP A 17 -8.99 6.35 -12.57
N TRP A 18 -8.33 5.30 -13.03
CA TRP A 18 -7.86 5.12 -14.40
C TRP A 18 -8.61 3.97 -15.08
N GLY A 19 -8.84 4.08 -16.38
CA GLY A 19 -9.51 3.07 -17.18
C GLY A 19 -11.03 3.26 -17.21
N GLU A 20 -11.71 2.25 -17.77
CA GLU A 20 -13.14 2.26 -17.99
C GLU A 20 -13.90 1.60 -16.83
N ALA A 21 -15.08 2.09 -16.49
CA ALA A 21 -15.87 1.57 -15.37
C ALA A 21 -16.26 0.09 -15.51
N GLY A 22 -16.35 -0.42 -16.74
CA GLY A 22 -16.67 -1.83 -17.03
C GLY A 22 -15.45 -2.77 -17.07
N SER A 23 -14.23 -2.24 -16.96
CA SER A 23 -13.02 -3.05 -16.94
C SER A 23 -12.85 -3.77 -15.60
N PRO A 24 -12.13 -4.91 -15.55
CA PRO A 24 -11.80 -5.60 -14.29
C PRO A 24 -11.09 -4.67 -13.31
N PRO A 25 -11.63 -4.49 -12.10
CA PRO A 25 -11.12 -3.49 -11.18
C PRO A 25 -9.93 -4.00 -10.36
N LEU A 26 -8.97 -3.11 -10.14
CA LEU A 26 -7.84 -3.24 -9.26
C LEU A 26 -7.86 -2.07 -8.27
N LEU A 27 -7.79 -2.36 -6.98
CA LEU A 27 -7.62 -1.38 -5.91
C LEU A 27 -6.13 -1.34 -5.53
N TYR A 28 -5.48 -0.21 -5.80
CA TYR A 28 -4.10 0.04 -5.35
C TYR A 28 -4.13 0.80 -4.03
N TRP A 29 -3.52 0.24 -3.00
CA TRP A 29 -3.38 0.87 -1.67
C TRP A 29 -1.91 1.14 -1.38
N ASP A 30 -1.59 2.41 -1.24
CA ASP A 30 -0.20 2.86 -1.12
C ASP A 30 0.44 2.56 0.25
N GLY A 31 1.74 2.76 0.30
CA GLY A 31 2.57 2.67 1.50
C GLY A 31 2.34 3.79 2.49
N LEU A 32 2.97 3.67 3.65
CA LEU A 32 2.92 4.66 4.71
C LEU A 32 3.58 5.97 4.24
N GLY A 33 2.90 7.09 4.47
CA GLY A 33 3.37 8.41 4.03
C GLY A 33 3.12 8.72 2.56
N GLY A 34 2.73 7.73 1.73
CA GLY A 34 2.44 7.94 0.31
C GLY A 34 1.00 8.39 0.02
N CYS A 35 0.62 8.42 -1.24
CA CYS A 35 -0.74 8.77 -1.67
C CYS A 35 -1.10 8.09 -3.01
N GLY A 36 -2.36 8.14 -3.41
CA GLY A 36 -2.83 7.50 -4.64
C GLY A 36 -2.16 7.98 -5.93
N LEU A 37 -1.46 9.12 -5.92
CA LEU A 37 -0.65 9.57 -7.04
C LEU A 37 0.60 8.70 -7.28
N HIS A 38 1.03 7.93 -6.33
CA HIS A 38 2.15 7.01 -6.49
C HIS A 38 1.91 5.98 -7.61
N ALA A 39 0.64 5.63 -7.88
CA ALA A 39 0.25 4.77 -8.99
C ALA A 39 0.35 5.43 -10.38
N ASN A 40 0.77 6.70 -10.51
CA ASN A 40 0.71 7.47 -11.76
C ASN A 40 1.45 6.85 -12.95
N GLU A 41 2.51 6.08 -12.72
CA GLU A 41 3.25 5.41 -13.79
C GLU A 41 2.87 3.93 -13.92
N LEU A 42 2.44 3.31 -12.83
CA LEU A 42 1.96 1.92 -12.78
C LEU A 42 0.58 1.78 -13.45
N ALA A 43 -0.36 2.64 -13.07
CA ALA A 43 -1.75 2.53 -13.50
C ALA A 43 -1.95 2.64 -15.03
N PRO A 44 -1.30 3.57 -15.74
CA PRO A 44 -1.40 3.62 -17.21
C PRO A 44 -0.98 2.33 -17.91
N VAL A 45 0.06 1.64 -17.45
CA VAL A 45 0.50 0.36 -18.03
C VAL A 45 -0.56 -0.72 -17.79
N LEU A 46 -1.07 -0.85 -16.57
CA LEU A 46 -2.13 -1.81 -16.24
C LEU A 46 -3.41 -1.57 -17.06
N VAL A 47 -3.74 -0.30 -17.31
CA VAL A 47 -4.92 0.05 -18.14
C VAL A 47 -4.68 -0.24 -19.62
N GLN A 48 -3.54 0.15 -20.17
CA GLN A 48 -3.29 0.08 -21.62
C GLN A 48 -2.94 -1.33 -22.08
N GLU A 49 -2.11 -2.04 -21.33
CA GLU A 49 -1.61 -3.36 -21.72
C GLU A 49 -2.50 -4.51 -21.22
N TYR A 50 -3.19 -4.32 -20.07
CA TYR A 50 -3.96 -5.40 -19.43
C TYR A 50 -5.47 -5.09 -19.36
N GLY A 51 -5.92 -3.94 -19.83
CA GLY A 51 -7.35 -3.57 -19.88
C GLY A 51 -8.00 -3.45 -18.51
N LEU A 52 -7.23 -3.18 -17.45
CA LEU A 52 -7.73 -3.07 -16.08
C LEU A 52 -8.30 -1.67 -15.80
N ARG A 53 -9.15 -1.57 -14.79
CA ARG A 53 -9.50 -0.30 -14.13
C ARG A 53 -8.70 -0.19 -12.83
N VAL A 54 -7.89 0.83 -12.68
CA VAL A 54 -7.09 1.05 -11.46
C VAL A 54 -7.74 2.13 -10.61
N ILE A 55 -8.09 1.78 -9.38
CA ILE A 55 -8.66 2.66 -8.35
C ILE A 55 -7.58 2.83 -7.29
N SER A 56 -7.13 4.05 -7.07
CA SER A 56 -6.06 4.36 -6.10
C SER A 56 -6.53 5.47 -5.15
N PRO A 57 -6.97 5.12 -3.94
CA PRO A 57 -7.28 6.12 -2.92
C PRO A 57 -6.01 6.70 -2.31
N ASP A 58 -6.11 7.91 -1.81
CA ASP A 58 -5.23 8.35 -0.73
C ASP A 58 -5.69 7.63 0.53
N PRO A 59 -4.85 6.85 1.22
CA PRO A 59 -5.26 6.21 2.47
C PRO A 59 -5.74 7.24 3.50
N PRO A 60 -6.58 6.86 4.48
CA PRO A 60 -7.03 7.79 5.52
C PRO A 60 -5.88 8.54 6.19
N GLY A 61 -5.98 9.87 6.23
CA GLY A 61 -4.94 10.77 6.77
C GLY A 61 -3.76 11.04 5.85
N HIS A 62 -3.77 10.50 4.62
CA HIS A 62 -2.75 10.73 3.60
C HIS A 62 -3.31 11.60 2.47
N GLY A 63 -2.44 12.30 1.76
CA GLY A 63 -2.81 13.11 0.60
C GLY A 63 -3.98 14.06 0.89
N GLU A 64 -5.07 13.92 0.13
CA GLU A 64 -6.29 14.74 0.26
C GLU A 64 -7.40 14.02 1.05
N SER A 65 -7.13 12.84 1.61
CA SER A 65 -8.11 12.08 2.39
C SER A 65 -8.21 12.54 3.83
N ALA A 66 -9.42 12.50 4.39
CA ALA A 66 -9.64 12.79 5.81
C ALA A 66 -8.93 11.75 6.70
N ALA A 67 -8.40 12.20 7.83
CA ALA A 67 -7.95 11.31 8.88
C ALA A 67 -9.14 10.66 9.59
N LEU A 68 -8.97 9.41 10.02
CA LEU A 68 -9.96 8.68 10.82
C LEU A 68 -9.63 8.78 12.31
N PRO A 69 -10.58 8.44 13.22
CA PRO A 69 -10.28 8.24 14.62
C PRO A 69 -9.14 7.21 14.83
N ALA A 70 -8.35 7.38 15.89
CA ALA A 70 -7.15 6.58 16.12
C ALA A 70 -7.38 5.05 16.13
N ASP A 71 -8.51 4.57 16.63
CA ASP A 71 -8.89 3.16 16.64
C ASP A 71 -9.22 2.57 15.26
N SER A 72 -9.39 3.43 14.25
CA SER A 72 -9.72 3.08 12.87
C SER A 72 -8.50 2.93 11.95
N HIS A 73 -7.29 3.03 12.49
CA HIS A 73 -6.05 2.89 11.71
C HIS A 73 -5.39 1.51 11.80
N ARG A 74 -6.08 0.52 12.39
CA ARG A 74 -5.62 -0.87 12.36
C ARG A 74 -5.82 -1.48 10.97
N PRO A 75 -4.95 -2.43 10.53
CA PRO A 75 -5.10 -3.08 9.23
C PRO A 75 -6.51 -3.63 8.96
N SER A 76 -7.15 -4.22 9.97
CA SER A 76 -8.53 -4.74 9.84
C SER A 76 -9.58 -3.64 9.62
N ALA A 77 -9.45 -2.49 10.30
CA ALA A 77 -10.37 -1.36 10.12
C ALA A 77 -10.16 -0.67 8.77
N LEU A 78 -8.92 -0.56 8.30
CA LEU A 78 -8.61 -0.02 6.99
C LEU A 78 -9.07 -0.95 5.86
N ALA A 79 -9.07 -2.26 6.08
CA ALA A 79 -9.69 -3.21 5.16
C ALA A 79 -11.22 -2.99 5.04
N GLU A 80 -11.89 -2.62 6.12
CA GLU A 80 -13.32 -2.22 6.09
C GLU A 80 -13.51 -0.91 5.30
N VAL A 81 -12.63 0.08 5.49
CA VAL A 81 -12.65 1.32 4.68
C VAL A 81 -12.49 1.02 3.19
N ALA A 82 -11.58 0.11 2.83
CA ALA A 82 -11.39 -0.32 1.45
C ALA A 82 -12.65 -1.02 0.89
N ALA A 83 -13.31 -1.86 1.70
CA ALA A 83 -14.55 -2.53 1.33
C ALA A 83 -15.71 -1.53 1.13
N ASP A 84 -15.85 -0.56 2.03
CA ASP A 84 -16.85 0.50 1.92
C ASP A 84 -16.59 1.36 0.68
N LEU A 85 -15.34 1.74 0.41
CA LEU A 85 -14.94 2.49 -0.78
C LEU A 85 -15.34 1.76 -2.06
N LEU A 86 -15.01 0.47 -2.18
CA LEU A 86 -15.41 -0.34 -3.33
C LEU A 86 -16.93 -0.42 -3.48
N THR A 87 -17.66 -0.47 -2.37
CA THR A 87 -19.15 -0.49 -2.37
C THR A 87 -19.71 0.81 -2.92
N GLU A 88 -19.21 1.96 -2.46
CA GLU A 88 -19.63 3.28 -2.95
C GLU A 88 -19.29 3.48 -4.44
N LEU A 89 -18.24 2.85 -4.92
CA LEU A 89 -17.83 2.87 -6.33
C LEU A 89 -18.56 1.82 -7.19
N GLY A 90 -19.50 1.05 -6.62
CA GLY A 90 -20.24 -0.01 -7.30
C GLY A 90 -19.37 -1.21 -7.70
N VAL A 91 -18.23 -1.42 -7.01
CA VAL A 91 -17.28 -2.51 -7.28
C VAL A 91 -17.52 -3.66 -6.31
N GLY A 92 -18.05 -4.78 -6.81
CA GLY A 92 -18.34 -5.96 -6.00
C GLY A 92 -17.09 -6.76 -5.63
N ARG A 93 -16.13 -6.87 -6.55
CA ARG A 93 -14.91 -7.67 -6.39
C ARG A 93 -13.76 -7.02 -7.13
N ALA A 94 -12.57 -6.97 -6.54
CA ALA A 94 -11.37 -6.37 -7.15
C ALA A 94 -10.10 -7.15 -6.82
N VAL A 95 -9.09 -7.00 -7.67
CA VAL A 95 -7.71 -7.32 -7.26
C VAL A 95 -7.28 -6.27 -6.26
N PHE A 96 -6.75 -6.70 -5.11
CA PHE A 96 -6.13 -5.78 -4.15
C PHE A 96 -4.62 -5.76 -4.38
N VAL A 97 -4.06 -4.59 -4.63
CA VAL A 97 -2.61 -4.36 -4.73
C VAL A 97 -2.19 -3.46 -3.59
N GLY A 98 -1.37 -3.97 -2.69
CA GLY A 98 -0.85 -3.20 -1.55
C GLY A 98 0.66 -3.01 -1.63
N PHE A 99 1.12 -1.78 -1.49
CA PHE A 99 2.55 -1.46 -1.40
C PHE A 99 2.96 -1.26 0.07
N SER A 100 4.09 -1.86 0.47
CA SER A 100 4.68 -1.65 1.80
C SER A 100 3.66 -1.87 2.93
N TRP A 101 3.36 -0.85 3.71
CA TRP A 101 2.30 -0.87 4.71
C TRP A 101 0.92 -1.23 4.12
N GLY A 102 0.60 -0.75 2.91
CA GLY A 102 -0.64 -1.09 2.20
C GLY A 102 -0.80 -2.60 1.94
N ALA A 103 0.29 -3.34 1.88
CA ALA A 103 0.26 -4.80 1.76
C ALA A 103 -0.34 -5.47 3.02
N ARG A 104 -0.14 -4.90 4.22
CA ARG A 104 -0.78 -5.38 5.47
C ARG A 104 -2.29 -5.18 5.43
N VAL A 105 -2.74 -4.04 4.89
CA VAL A 105 -4.16 -3.77 4.65
C VAL A 105 -4.73 -4.78 3.66
N GLY A 106 -3.99 -5.07 2.57
CA GLY A 106 -4.35 -6.08 1.58
C GLY A 106 -4.48 -7.50 2.16
N CYS A 107 -3.56 -7.92 3.02
CA CYS A 107 -3.66 -9.20 3.74
C CYS A 107 -4.94 -9.25 4.61
N SER A 108 -5.22 -8.19 5.36
CA SER A 108 -6.44 -8.08 6.15
C SER A 108 -7.70 -8.07 5.27
N PHE A 109 -7.67 -7.38 4.13
CA PHE A 109 -8.79 -7.34 3.19
C PHE A 109 -9.09 -8.74 2.62
N ALA A 110 -8.07 -9.43 2.12
CA ALA A 110 -8.24 -10.77 1.55
C ALA A 110 -8.72 -11.80 2.59
N ALA A 111 -8.25 -11.70 3.84
CA ALA A 111 -8.68 -12.57 4.93
C ALA A 111 -10.14 -12.34 5.36
N ARG A 112 -10.60 -11.08 5.36
CA ARG A 112 -11.93 -10.68 5.86
C ARG A 112 -13.01 -10.69 4.79
N PHE A 113 -12.63 -10.41 3.55
CA PHE A 113 -13.52 -10.26 2.40
C PHE A 113 -13.06 -11.13 1.21
N PRO A 114 -12.87 -12.45 1.38
CA PRO A 114 -12.36 -13.32 0.32
C PRO A 114 -13.26 -13.32 -0.92
N GLU A 115 -14.58 -13.22 -0.74
CA GLU A 115 -15.56 -13.14 -1.84
C GLU A 115 -15.43 -11.84 -2.65
N ARG A 116 -14.86 -10.79 -2.06
CA ARG A 116 -14.60 -9.50 -2.71
C ARG A 116 -13.18 -9.38 -3.28
N THR A 117 -12.31 -10.36 -3.02
CA THR A 117 -10.91 -10.36 -3.43
C THR A 117 -10.74 -11.23 -4.66
N ALA A 118 -10.52 -10.63 -5.83
CA ALA A 118 -10.23 -11.35 -7.06
C ALA A 118 -8.80 -11.91 -7.09
N GLY A 119 -7.90 -11.26 -6.38
CA GLY A 119 -6.51 -11.61 -6.17
C GLY A 119 -5.84 -10.63 -5.24
N LEU A 120 -4.68 -10.99 -4.71
CA LEU A 120 -3.87 -10.20 -3.79
C LEU A 120 -2.46 -10.07 -4.33
N ALA A 121 -2.01 -8.85 -4.64
CA ALA A 121 -0.62 -8.56 -4.94
C ALA A 121 -0.01 -7.68 -3.84
N LEU A 122 1.10 -8.13 -3.31
CA LEU A 122 1.86 -7.48 -2.24
C LEU A 122 3.17 -6.97 -2.85
N ILE A 123 3.38 -5.66 -2.83
CA ILE A 123 4.60 -5.03 -3.34
C ILE A 123 5.45 -4.66 -2.14
N ASP A 124 6.52 -5.39 -1.94
CA ASP A 124 7.53 -5.28 -0.88
C ASP A 124 6.96 -4.97 0.51
N GLY A 125 5.94 -5.75 0.90
CA GLY A 125 5.25 -5.58 2.18
C GLY A 125 4.41 -6.78 2.58
N GLY A 126 3.87 -6.73 3.80
CA GLY A 126 3.00 -7.77 4.32
C GLY A 126 3.72 -9.06 4.75
N TYR A 127 5.04 -9.11 4.74
CA TYR A 127 5.86 -10.27 5.11
C TYR A 127 6.91 -10.00 6.20
N VAL A 128 7.36 -8.76 6.35
CA VAL A 128 8.19 -8.32 7.47
C VAL A 128 7.30 -7.77 8.58
N GLU A 129 7.46 -8.27 9.79
CA GLU A 129 6.67 -7.87 10.93
C GLU A 129 7.39 -6.82 11.79
N PRO A 130 6.67 -6.02 12.60
CA PRO A 130 7.30 -5.07 13.51
C PRO A 130 8.32 -5.71 14.44
N ALA A 131 8.11 -6.95 14.87
CA ALA A 131 9.04 -7.72 15.68
C ALA A 131 10.36 -8.04 14.95
N ASP A 132 10.33 -8.20 13.63
CA ASP A 132 11.54 -8.52 12.84
C ASP A 132 12.52 -7.35 12.77
N VAL A 133 12.01 -6.13 12.96
CA VAL A 133 12.75 -4.87 12.92
C VAL A 133 12.95 -4.27 14.33
N GLY A 134 12.68 -5.04 15.38
CA GLY A 134 12.94 -4.64 16.75
C GLY A 134 11.94 -3.67 17.36
N ALA A 135 10.74 -3.52 16.80
CA ALA A 135 9.72 -2.66 17.37
C ALA A 135 9.22 -3.18 18.73
N ASP A 136 9.01 -2.29 19.68
CA ASP A 136 8.39 -2.64 20.97
C ASP A 136 6.90 -2.94 20.78
N LEU A 137 6.54 -4.22 20.82
CA LEU A 137 5.16 -4.68 20.67
C LEU A 137 4.26 -4.34 21.87
N THR A 138 4.85 -3.92 23.00
CA THR A 138 4.12 -3.56 24.23
C THR A 138 3.80 -2.08 24.31
N ALA A 139 4.41 -1.25 23.43
CA ALA A 139 4.20 0.19 23.39
C ALA A 139 2.71 0.54 23.31
N ASP A 140 2.28 1.49 24.12
CA ASP A 140 0.92 2.02 24.07
C ASP A 140 0.78 3.08 22.96
N LEU A 141 -0.44 3.58 22.75
CA LEU A 141 -0.72 4.58 21.73
C LEU A 141 0.08 5.87 21.97
N THR A 142 0.23 6.29 23.22
CA THR A 142 0.96 7.51 23.58
C THR A 142 2.42 7.41 23.17
N THR A 143 3.05 6.27 23.46
CA THR A 143 4.43 5.96 23.04
C THR A 143 4.54 5.94 21.51
N CYS A 144 3.62 5.28 20.81
CA CYS A 144 3.62 5.24 19.34
C CYS A 144 3.46 6.64 18.72
N VAL A 145 2.66 7.54 19.33
CA VAL A 145 2.51 8.93 18.87
C VAL A 145 3.79 9.73 19.14
N ALA A 146 4.48 9.48 20.26
CA ALA A 146 5.76 10.15 20.54
C ALA A 146 6.83 9.74 19.51
N GLU A 147 6.97 8.44 19.23
CA GLU A 147 7.85 7.92 18.17
C GLU A 147 7.51 8.52 16.80
N ALA A 148 6.21 8.60 16.47
CA ALA A 148 5.74 9.17 15.22
C ALA A 148 6.08 10.66 15.07
N ARG A 149 6.07 11.41 16.18
CA ARG A 149 6.43 12.83 16.18
C ARG A 149 7.91 13.04 15.91
N GLU A 150 8.78 12.19 16.47
CA GLU A 150 10.22 12.20 16.19
C GLU A 150 10.48 11.88 14.71
N GLU A 151 9.84 10.85 14.16
CA GLU A 151 9.96 10.45 12.75
C GLU A 151 9.50 11.58 11.79
N ILE A 152 8.36 12.20 12.05
CA ILE A 152 7.88 13.34 11.23
C ILE A 152 8.84 14.54 11.31
N GLU A 153 9.45 14.78 12.46
CA GLU A 153 10.46 15.84 12.58
C GLU A 153 11.73 15.51 11.77
N GLU A 154 12.17 14.25 11.77
CA GLU A 154 13.29 13.77 10.93
C GLU A 154 12.96 13.87 9.44
N ASP A 155 11.71 13.58 9.04
CA ASP A 155 11.21 13.65 7.66
C ASP A 155 10.77 15.07 7.26
N SER A 156 11.14 16.10 8.02
CA SER A 156 10.82 17.49 7.75
C SER A 156 12.02 18.27 7.23
N PHE A 157 11.80 19.07 6.18
CA PHE A 157 12.87 19.73 5.43
C PHE A 157 12.75 21.26 5.48
N PRO A 158 13.86 22.00 5.36
CA PRO A 158 13.83 23.47 5.42
C PRO A 158 13.21 24.11 4.15
N SER A 159 13.05 23.36 3.08
CA SER A 159 12.48 23.84 1.81
C SER A 159 12.12 22.70 0.87
N TRP A 160 11.29 22.98 -0.13
CA TRP A 160 11.03 22.05 -1.25
C TRP A 160 12.29 21.63 -1.99
N ASP A 161 13.24 22.53 -2.20
CA ASP A 161 14.48 22.19 -2.89
C ASP A 161 15.31 21.17 -2.08
N ALA A 162 15.38 21.34 -0.76
CA ALA A 162 16.07 20.40 0.11
C ALA A 162 15.41 19.02 0.10
N TYR A 163 14.07 18.97 0.24
CA TYR A 163 13.31 17.74 0.17
C TYR A 163 13.50 17.00 -1.16
N LEU A 164 13.28 17.70 -2.27
CA LEU A 164 13.39 17.10 -3.60
C LEU A 164 14.82 16.68 -3.95
N ALA A 165 15.82 17.36 -3.43
CA ALA A 165 17.22 16.94 -3.59
C ALA A 165 17.49 15.63 -2.86
N PHE A 166 17.00 15.50 -1.62
CA PHE A 166 17.10 14.28 -0.82
C PHE A 166 16.42 13.09 -1.52
N GLU A 167 15.17 13.27 -1.99
CA GLU A 167 14.41 12.21 -2.66
C GLU A 167 15.06 11.78 -3.99
N ARG A 168 15.59 12.74 -4.77
CA ARG A 168 16.31 12.43 -6.02
C ARG A 168 17.61 11.64 -5.80
N GLU A 169 18.25 11.82 -4.65
CA GLU A 169 19.43 11.05 -4.28
C GLU A 169 19.06 9.64 -3.79
N SER A 170 17.97 9.53 -3.03
CA SER A 170 17.49 8.27 -2.47
C SER A 170 16.88 7.32 -3.51
N LEU A 171 16.18 7.88 -4.50
CA LEU A 171 15.52 7.12 -5.56
C LEU A 171 16.45 6.97 -6.76
N LYS A 172 16.65 5.75 -7.24
CA LYS A 172 17.47 5.45 -8.43
C LYS A 172 16.88 5.99 -9.74
N ARG A 173 15.64 6.45 -9.72
CA ARG A 173 14.89 6.98 -10.87
C ARG A 173 14.04 8.16 -10.43
N TRP A 174 14.03 9.23 -11.24
CA TRP A 174 13.24 10.43 -10.98
C TRP A 174 12.53 10.91 -12.25
N THR A 175 11.22 11.10 -12.17
CA THR A 175 10.38 11.60 -13.26
C THR A 175 9.43 12.68 -12.74
N PRO A 176 8.79 13.46 -13.63
CA PRO A 176 7.76 14.40 -13.20
C PRO A 176 6.58 13.73 -12.46
N ALA A 177 6.26 12.48 -12.79
CA ALA A 177 5.19 11.73 -12.13
C ALA A 177 5.60 11.32 -10.71
N VAL A 178 6.85 10.85 -10.52
CA VAL A 178 7.42 10.57 -9.19
C VAL A 178 7.47 11.85 -8.36
N GLU A 179 7.99 12.96 -8.91
CA GLU A 179 8.01 14.25 -8.19
C GLU A 179 6.61 14.69 -7.78
N ALA A 180 5.60 14.53 -8.64
CA ALA A 180 4.23 14.90 -8.31
C ALA A 180 3.66 14.07 -7.15
N ALA A 181 3.95 12.75 -7.07
CA ALA A 181 3.55 11.89 -5.98
C ALA A 181 4.21 12.30 -4.65
N HIS A 182 5.53 12.54 -4.67
CA HIS A 182 6.27 13.00 -3.50
C HIS A 182 5.79 14.36 -2.99
N ARG A 183 5.52 15.31 -3.91
CA ARG A 183 4.94 16.61 -3.51
C ARG A 183 3.55 16.48 -2.89
N ALA A 184 2.73 15.55 -3.37
CA ALA A 184 1.38 15.33 -2.85
C ALA A 184 1.35 14.64 -1.47
N ALA A 185 2.46 14.10 -1.01
CA ALA A 185 2.62 13.52 0.32
C ALA A 185 3.10 14.54 1.37
N MET A 186 3.52 15.74 0.93
CA MET A 186 4.11 16.77 1.76
C MET A 186 3.32 18.08 1.69
N ARG A 187 3.48 18.93 2.69
CA ARG A 187 2.90 20.30 2.74
C ARG A 187 3.87 21.30 3.34
N GLU A 188 3.62 22.57 3.08
CA GLU A 188 4.32 23.65 3.80
C GLU A 188 3.63 23.93 5.13
N ALA A 189 4.41 23.98 6.19
CA ALA A 189 3.99 24.40 7.52
C ALA A 189 5.14 25.11 8.23
N GLU A 190 4.86 26.27 8.81
CA GLU A 190 5.83 27.05 9.61
C GLU A 190 7.18 27.32 8.89
N GLY A 191 7.12 27.50 7.57
CA GLY A 191 8.31 27.75 6.73
C GLY A 191 9.18 26.53 6.46
N ARG A 192 8.66 25.33 6.71
CA ARG A 192 9.28 24.03 6.41
C ARG A 192 8.37 23.20 5.49
N VAL A 193 8.93 22.19 4.86
CA VAL A 193 8.20 21.14 4.15
C VAL A 193 8.10 19.94 5.08
N VAL A 194 6.89 19.55 5.42
CA VAL A 194 6.59 18.49 6.39
C VAL A 194 5.65 17.44 5.76
N PRO A 195 5.65 16.18 6.23
CA PRO A 195 4.66 15.21 5.83
C PRO A 195 3.21 15.69 6.05
N ILE A 196 2.29 15.32 5.16
CA ILE A 196 0.85 15.54 5.37
C ILE A 196 0.34 14.67 6.51
N LEU A 197 0.91 13.48 6.65
CA LEU A 197 0.55 12.52 7.69
C LEU A 197 0.89 13.10 9.08
N GLU A 198 -0.15 13.29 9.89
CA GLU A 198 0.02 13.85 11.23
C GLU A 198 0.53 12.81 12.23
N PRO A 199 1.29 13.22 13.30
CA PRO A 199 1.85 12.30 14.29
C PRO A 199 0.82 11.39 14.95
N GLU A 200 -0.38 11.90 15.23
CA GLU A 200 -1.48 11.15 15.83
C GLU A 200 -1.96 10.02 14.92
N THR A 201 -2.03 10.27 13.61
CA THR A 201 -2.39 9.26 12.61
C THR A 201 -1.28 8.23 12.42
N LEU A 202 -0.03 8.67 12.26
CA LEU A 202 1.13 7.78 12.14
C LEU A 202 1.29 6.90 13.37
N GLY A 203 1.16 7.49 14.58
CA GLY A 203 1.20 6.76 15.84
C GLY A 203 0.09 5.72 15.96
N ALA A 204 -1.12 6.05 15.52
CA ALA A 204 -2.25 5.10 15.50
C ALA A 204 -2.02 3.95 14.51
N ILE A 205 -1.43 4.21 13.35
CA ILE A 205 -1.03 3.18 12.38
C ILE A 205 0.03 2.26 12.98
N LYS A 206 1.10 2.80 13.59
CA LYS A 206 2.15 2.02 14.27
C LYS A 206 1.56 1.16 15.39
N TYR A 207 0.72 1.76 16.22
CA TYR A 207 0.02 1.06 17.31
C TYR A 207 -0.83 -0.11 16.79
N GLY A 208 -1.63 0.12 15.75
CA GLY A 208 -2.46 -0.89 15.12
C GLY A 208 -1.65 -2.01 14.47
N GLY A 209 -0.61 -1.66 13.71
CA GLY A 209 0.27 -2.62 13.04
C GLY A 209 1.08 -3.52 13.98
N ARG A 210 1.39 -3.04 15.20
CA ARG A 210 2.04 -3.85 16.25
C ARG A 210 1.10 -4.90 16.86
N ARG A 211 -0.23 -4.70 16.77
CA ARG A 211 -1.26 -5.55 17.37
C ARG A 211 -1.96 -6.46 16.39
N GLU A 212 -1.89 -6.13 15.13
CA GLU A 212 -2.48 -6.92 14.04
C GLU A 212 -1.37 -7.25 13.02
N PRO A 213 -0.47 -8.21 13.31
CA PRO A 213 0.56 -8.61 12.36
C PRO A 213 -0.09 -9.26 11.13
N ALA A 214 0.51 -9.06 9.95
CA ALA A 214 0.00 -9.63 8.71
C ALA A 214 0.00 -11.17 8.75
N THR A 215 0.94 -11.77 9.47
CA THR A 215 1.05 -13.22 9.66
C THR A 215 -0.20 -13.86 10.27
N ASP A 216 -0.99 -13.14 11.09
CA ASP A 216 -2.23 -13.64 11.67
C ASP A 216 -3.32 -13.85 10.60
N THR A 217 -3.22 -13.17 9.45
CA THR A 217 -4.17 -13.28 8.35
C THR A 217 -3.86 -14.45 7.40
N TYR A 218 -2.63 -14.92 7.34
CA TYR A 218 -2.18 -15.92 6.37
C TYR A 218 -3.00 -17.22 6.35
N PRO A 219 -3.40 -17.81 7.49
CA PRO A 219 -4.24 -19.00 7.47
C PRO A 219 -5.59 -18.78 6.77
N LEU A 220 -6.18 -17.60 6.94
CA LEU A 220 -7.45 -17.24 6.30
C LEU A 220 -7.26 -16.97 4.81
N VAL A 221 -6.19 -16.28 4.43
CA VAL A 221 -5.82 -16.05 3.02
C VAL A 221 -5.56 -17.38 2.32
N ALA A 222 -4.80 -18.29 2.93
CA ALA A 222 -4.56 -19.63 2.39
C ALA A 222 -5.88 -20.42 2.20
N ALA A 223 -6.76 -20.40 3.20
CA ALA A 223 -8.05 -21.10 3.12
C ALA A 223 -9.02 -20.50 2.10
N SER A 224 -8.86 -19.23 1.73
CA SER A 224 -9.74 -18.56 0.78
C SER A 224 -9.55 -18.99 -0.67
N GLY A 225 -8.40 -19.53 -1.02
CA GLY A 225 -8.03 -19.86 -2.40
C GLY A 225 -7.82 -18.63 -3.30
N VAL A 226 -7.73 -17.42 -2.72
CA VAL A 226 -7.41 -16.19 -3.46
C VAL A 226 -5.99 -16.32 -4.03
N PRO A 227 -5.76 -16.06 -5.34
CA PRO A 227 -4.41 -16.02 -5.90
C PRO A 227 -3.57 -14.94 -5.24
N VAL A 228 -2.32 -15.27 -4.84
CA VAL A 228 -1.42 -14.34 -4.14
C VAL A 228 -0.11 -14.20 -4.89
N LEU A 229 0.30 -12.95 -5.13
CA LEU A 229 1.60 -12.55 -5.65
C LEU A 229 2.34 -11.71 -4.60
N LEU A 230 3.58 -12.06 -4.31
CA LEU A 230 4.50 -11.23 -3.52
C LEU A 230 5.67 -10.79 -4.40
N LEU A 231 5.86 -9.49 -4.54
CA LEU A 231 7.03 -8.88 -5.16
C LEU A 231 7.95 -8.37 -4.05
N THR A 232 9.22 -8.70 -4.10
CA THR A 232 10.21 -8.29 -3.09
C THR A 232 11.35 -7.48 -3.71
N ALA A 233 11.84 -6.50 -2.97
CA ALA A 233 13.13 -5.85 -3.23
C ALA A 233 14.28 -6.70 -2.63
N PRO A 234 15.52 -6.60 -3.18
CA PRO A 234 16.64 -7.44 -2.72
C PRO A 234 17.17 -7.11 -1.33
N GLU A 235 17.07 -5.86 -0.89
CA GLU A 235 17.65 -5.41 0.38
C GLU A 235 16.61 -4.74 1.29
N PRO A 236 16.35 -5.31 2.47
CA PRO A 236 15.65 -4.61 3.54
C PRO A 236 16.64 -3.84 4.42
N ASP A 237 16.15 -2.80 5.07
CA ASP A 237 16.92 -1.97 6.02
C ASP A 237 17.49 -2.76 7.21
N VAL A 238 16.89 -3.92 7.52
CA VAL A 238 17.35 -4.79 8.60
C VAL A 238 17.85 -6.13 8.05
N PRO A 239 19.15 -6.45 8.18
CA PRO A 239 19.71 -7.69 7.66
C PRO A 239 18.96 -8.94 8.13
N GLY A 240 18.60 -9.80 7.17
CA GLY A 240 17.91 -11.07 7.40
C GLY A 240 16.42 -10.96 7.77
N ALA A 241 15.85 -9.77 7.97
CA ALA A 241 14.42 -9.61 8.24
C ALA A 241 13.56 -10.06 7.04
N ALA A 242 13.91 -9.65 5.84
CA ALA A 242 13.20 -10.06 4.63
C ALA A 242 13.32 -11.57 4.38
N GLU A 243 14.51 -12.15 4.53
CA GLU A 243 14.70 -13.60 4.33
C GLU A 243 13.82 -14.41 5.29
N ARG A 244 13.81 -14.05 6.59
CA ARG A 244 12.92 -14.68 7.58
C ARG A 244 11.45 -14.47 7.24
N GLY A 245 11.07 -13.26 6.85
CA GLY A 245 9.70 -12.90 6.48
C GLY A 245 9.21 -13.68 5.26
N VAL A 246 9.98 -13.72 4.17
CA VAL A 246 9.68 -14.50 2.96
C VAL A 246 9.61 -16.00 3.28
N GLY A 247 10.49 -16.51 4.15
CA GLY A 247 10.44 -17.89 4.61
C GLY A 247 9.12 -18.24 5.31
N ARG A 248 8.67 -17.39 6.23
CA ARG A 248 7.36 -17.55 6.91
C ARG A 248 6.19 -17.44 5.92
N PHE A 249 6.26 -16.46 5.01
CA PHE A 249 5.23 -16.24 4.00
C PHE A 249 5.05 -17.47 3.11
N ARG A 250 6.14 -18.01 2.55
CA ARG A 250 6.12 -19.23 1.72
C ARG A 250 5.63 -20.45 2.48
N ALA A 251 5.99 -20.57 3.75
CA ALA A 251 5.52 -21.71 4.57
C ALA A 251 4.01 -21.65 4.83
N ALA A 252 3.44 -20.46 4.99
CA ALA A 252 2.02 -20.26 5.27
C ALA A 252 1.15 -20.21 3.99
N LEU A 253 1.72 -19.74 2.88
CA LEU A 253 1.05 -19.54 1.59
C LEU A 253 1.85 -20.24 0.49
N PRO A 254 1.90 -21.58 0.47
CA PRO A 254 2.74 -22.34 -0.45
C PRO A 254 2.36 -22.17 -1.93
N GLU A 255 1.11 -21.83 -2.23
CA GLU A 255 0.60 -21.58 -3.58
C GLU A 255 0.87 -20.15 -4.06
N ALA A 256 1.38 -19.27 -3.18
CA ALA A 256 1.68 -17.89 -3.57
C ALA A 256 2.88 -17.84 -4.52
N ARG A 257 2.77 -17.06 -5.59
CA ARG A 257 3.90 -16.70 -6.43
C ARG A 257 4.74 -15.62 -5.72
N VAL A 258 6.04 -15.87 -5.59
CA VAL A 258 6.99 -14.93 -4.96
C VAL A 258 8.08 -14.60 -5.94
N GLU A 259 8.16 -13.35 -6.36
CA GLU A 259 9.12 -12.83 -7.33
C GLU A 259 10.00 -11.75 -6.69
N SER A 260 11.30 -11.79 -6.95
CA SER A 260 12.20 -10.70 -6.59
C SER A 260 12.43 -9.80 -7.79
N VAL A 261 12.36 -8.49 -7.60
CA VAL A 261 12.72 -7.50 -8.63
C VAL A 261 14.22 -7.18 -8.47
N PRO A 262 15.08 -7.70 -9.36
CA PRO A 262 16.52 -7.51 -9.23
C PRO A 262 16.91 -6.03 -9.21
N ASP A 263 17.92 -5.67 -8.39
CA ASP A 263 18.42 -4.31 -8.20
C ASP A 263 17.36 -3.30 -7.74
N GLY A 264 16.17 -3.76 -7.37
CA GLY A 264 15.08 -2.95 -6.84
C GLY A 264 15.46 -2.28 -5.52
N ILE A 265 14.74 -1.23 -5.20
CA ILE A 265 14.73 -0.60 -3.89
C ILE A 265 13.35 -0.86 -3.26
N HIS A 266 13.16 -0.53 -1.98
CA HIS A 266 11.86 -0.69 -1.32
C HIS A 266 10.71 -0.08 -2.14
N ASP A 267 10.90 1.12 -2.66
CA ASP A 267 9.94 1.74 -3.58
C ASP A 267 10.06 1.16 -5.00
N LEU A 268 9.58 -0.07 -5.16
CA LEU A 268 9.49 -0.75 -6.47
C LEU A 268 8.55 -0.04 -7.45
N VAL A 269 7.57 0.70 -6.93
CA VAL A 269 6.55 1.39 -7.74
C VAL A 269 7.16 2.58 -8.49
N SER A 270 8.00 3.38 -7.85
CA SER A 270 8.76 4.44 -8.51
C SER A 270 9.97 3.91 -9.28
N TYR A 271 10.61 2.84 -8.77
CA TYR A 271 11.82 2.28 -9.37
C TYR A 271 11.56 1.61 -10.73
N ALA A 272 10.59 0.71 -10.79
CA ALA A 272 10.34 -0.13 -11.97
C ALA A 272 8.84 -0.28 -12.28
N PRO A 273 8.07 0.83 -12.46
CA PRO A 273 6.61 0.78 -12.58
C PRO A 273 6.11 -0.14 -13.70
N ALA A 274 6.74 -0.13 -14.86
CA ALA A 274 6.36 -1.00 -15.97
C ALA A 274 6.57 -2.49 -15.62
N ARG A 275 7.72 -2.84 -15.03
CA ARG A 275 7.99 -4.23 -14.63
C ARG A 275 7.04 -4.71 -13.54
N VAL A 276 6.73 -3.87 -12.56
CA VAL A 276 5.75 -4.18 -11.51
C VAL A 276 4.36 -4.36 -12.13
N ALA A 277 3.96 -3.49 -13.05
CA ALA A 277 2.69 -3.62 -13.78
C ALA A 277 2.61 -4.93 -14.57
N ASP A 278 3.68 -5.30 -15.29
CA ASP A 278 3.74 -6.55 -16.07
C ASP A 278 3.58 -7.76 -15.15
N LEU A 279 4.32 -7.82 -14.04
CA LEU A 279 4.23 -8.94 -13.09
C LEU A 279 2.82 -9.10 -12.51
N ILE A 280 2.14 -7.98 -12.19
CA ILE A 280 0.78 -7.98 -11.69
C ILE A 280 -0.20 -8.39 -12.80
N GLY A 281 -0.10 -7.77 -13.97
CA GLY A 281 -1.01 -8.00 -15.09
C GLY A 281 -0.95 -9.42 -15.61
N GLU A 282 0.25 -9.95 -15.84
CA GLU A 282 0.48 -11.36 -16.25
C GLU A 282 -0.10 -12.33 -15.22
N PHE A 283 0.21 -12.12 -13.93
CA PHE A 283 -0.24 -13.00 -12.85
C PHE A 283 -1.77 -13.11 -12.80
N PHE A 284 -2.49 -12.01 -12.94
CA PHE A 284 -3.96 -12.02 -12.88
C PHE A 284 -4.61 -12.40 -14.21
N ALA A 285 -3.96 -12.20 -15.36
CA ALA A 285 -4.42 -12.74 -16.63
C ALA A 285 -4.39 -14.28 -16.61
N ASP A 286 -3.31 -14.87 -16.12
CA ASP A 286 -3.16 -16.32 -15.96
C ASP A 286 -4.18 -16.90 -14.97
N SER A 287 -4.41 -16.20 -13.86
CA SER A 287 -5.39 -16.61 -12.84
C SER A 287 -6.84 -16.56 -13.35
N ALA A 288 -7.18 -15.61 -14.20
CA ALA A 288 -8.49 -15.51 -14.82
C ALA A 288 -8.73 -16.59 -15.88
N ALA A 289 -7.70 -17.00 -16.61
CA ALA A 289 -7.77 -18.08 -17.61
C ALA A 289 -8.01 -19.46 -17.00
N GLY A 290 -7.66 -19.64 -15.71
CA GLY A 290 -7.89 -20.88 -14.97
C GLY A 290 -9.24 -21.01 -14.27
N GLN A 291 -10.07 -19.95 -14.24
CA GLN A 291 -11.39 -20.00 -13.61
C GLN A 291 -12.47 -20.39 -14.64
N PRO A 292 -13.40 -21.32 -14.32
CA PRO A 292 -14.54 -21.56 -15.19
C PRO A 292 -15.41 -20.30 -15.29
N PRO A 293 -16.04 -20.03 -16.45
CA PRO A 293 -16.92 -18.88 -16.61
C PRO A 293 -18.06 -18.94 -15.59
N PRO A 294 -18.55 -17.75 -15.13
CA PRO A 294 -19.58 -17.64 -14.10
C PRO A 294 -20.92 -18.27 -14.52
#